data_a2962a9e3a282095452eb300adda5fa9
#
_entry.id   a2962a9e3a282095452eb300adda5fa9
#
_cell.length_a   1.000
_cell.length_b   1.000
_cell.length_c   1.000
_cell.angle_alpha   90.00
_cell.angle_beta   90.00
_cell.angle_gamma   90.00
#
_symmetry.space_group_name_H-M   'P 1'
#
loop_
_entity.id
_entity.type
_entity.pdbx_description
1 polymer ?
#
loop_
_entity_poly.entity_id
_entity_poly.type
_entity_poly.pdbx_seq_one_letter_code
_entity_poly.pdbx_strand_id
1 'polypeptide(L)'
;MAFQDTFKALSDPARREILTILKAGKKSAGEISEQFNMTGATISYHLSILKKAGLIVETKFKNFIYYELNTSVFEEIMLWFSGFNKPDSETAELH
;
A
#
# COMPACT_ATOMS: atom_id res chain seq x y z
N MET A 1 14.02 6.44 2.80
CA MET A 1 13.13 5.31 2.93
C MET A 1 13.71 4.07 2.26
N ALA A 2 13.59 2.95 2.94
CA ALA A 2 14.03 1.67 2.37
C ALA A 2 12.86 1.06 1.60
N PHE A 3 13.04 0.90 0.30
CA PHE A 3 11.96 0.39 -0.55
C PHE A 3 11.88 -1.14 -0.59
N GLN A 4 12.80 -1.82 0.06
CA GLN A 4 12.81 -3.28 0.02
C GLN A 4 11.50 -3.88 0.55
N ASP A 5 11.06 -3.45 1.72
CA ASP A 5 9.81 -3.93 2.29
C ASP A 5 8.61 -3.51 1.44
N THR A 6 8.69 -2.33 0.85
CA THR A 6 7.65 -1.82 -0.03
C THR A 6 7.44 -2.74 -1.22
N PHE A 7 8.51 -3.07 -1.93
CA PHE A 7 8.39 -3.92 -3.11
C PHE A 7 7.99 -5.34 -2.74
N LYS A 8 8.48 -5.83 -1.61
CA LYS A 8 8.06 -7.14 -1.13
C LYS A 8 6.57 -7.17 -0.86
N ALA A 9 6.05 -6.14 -0.20
CA ALA A 9 4.63 -6.06 0.10
C ALA A 9 3.81 -5.99 -1.19
N LEU A 10 4.28 -5.26 -2.19
CA LEU A 10 3.58 -5.08 -3.45
C LEU A 10 3.67 -6.29 -4.38
N SER A 11 4.51 -7.26 -4.06
CA SER A 11 4.72 -8.40 -4.95
C SER A 11 3.57 -9.41 -4.94
N ASP A 12 2.67 -9.30 -3.98
CA ASP A 12 1.57 -10.26 -3.83
C ASP A 12 0.26 -9.63 -4.33
N PRO A 13 -0.48 -10.33 -5.22
CA PRO A 13 -1.70 -9.74 -5.78
C PRO A 13 -2.78 -9.47 -4.74
N ALA A 14 -2.90 -10.28 -3.70
CA ALA A 14 -3.90 -10.04 -2.66
C ALA A 14 -3.58 -8.74 -1.91
N ARG A 15 -2.31 -8.49 -1.65
CA ARG A 15 -1.92 -7.25 -0.98
C ARG A 15 -2.18 -6.03 -1.85
N ARG A 16 -1.93 -6.15 -3.16
CA ARG A 16 -2.26 -5.05 -4.07
C ARG A 16 -3.77 -4.80 -4.10
N GLU A 17 -4.56 -5.87 -4.01
CA GLU A 17 -6.02 -5.71 -3.99
C GLU A 17 -6.48 -5.00 -2.72
N ILE A 18 -5.88 -5.31 -1.58
CA ILE A 18 -6.19 -4.63 -0.33
C ILE A 18 -5.95 -3.12 -0.49
N LEU A 19 -4.81 -2.76 -1.08
CA LEU A 19 -4.51 -1.35 -1.29
C LEU A 19 -5.54 -0.69 -2.20
N THR A 20 -5.99 -1.41 -3.22
CA THR A 20 -7.02 -0.90 -4.13
C THR A 20 -8.33 -0.67 -3.39
N ILE A 21 -8.72 -1.59 -2.52
CA ILE A 21 -9.91 -1.43 -1.70
C ILE A 21 -9.81 -0.18 -0.83
N LEU A 22 -8.64 0.07 -0.27
CA LEU A 22 -8.44 1.21 0.61
C LEU A 22 -8.39 2.56 -0.13
N LYS A 23 -8.33 2.53 -1.45
CA LYS A 23 -8.42 3.78 -2.22
C LYS A 23 -9.77 4.47 -1.99
N ALA A 24 -10.79 3.71 -1.66
CA ALA A 24 -12.12 4.28 -1.39
C ALA A 24 -12.21 4.92 -0.01
N GLY A 25 -11.20 4.73 0.82
CA GLY A 25 -11.18 5.31 2.16
C GLY A 25 -10.92 4.26 3.22
N LYS A 26 -10.95 4.69 4.45
CA LYS A 26 -10.70 3.84 5.62
C LYS A 26 -11.69 2.68 5.67
N LYS A 27 -11.18 1.48 5.99
CA LYS A 27 -11.99 0.27 6.12
C LYS A 27 -11.59 -0.48 7.38
N SER A 28 -12.59 -1.13 8.00
CA SER A 28 -12.29 -2.02 9.11
C SER A 28 -11.70 -3.33 8.58
N ALA A 29 -11.04 -4.06 9.48
CA ALA A 29 -10.50 -5.38 9.13
C ALA A 29 -11.60 -6.30 8.59
N GLY A 30 -12.79 -6.26 9.21
CA GLY A 30 -13.90 -7.06 8.75
C GLY A 30 -14.38 -6.71 7.36
N GLU A 31 -14.45 -5.42 7.07
CA GLU A 31 -14.85 -4.97 5.73
C GLU A 31 -13.87 -5.41 4.67
N ILE A 32 -12.57 -5.37 4.99
CA ILE A 32 -11.55 -5.86 4.06
C ILE A 32 -11.71 -7.36 3.85
N SER A 33 -11.88 -8.10 4.93
CA SER A 33 -12.01 -9.55 4.89
C SER A 33 -13.17 -10.01 4.01
N GLU A 34 -14.28 -9.27 4.05
CA GLU A 34 -15.47 -9.61 3.27
C GLU A 34 -15.22 -9.60 1.76
N GLN A 35 -14.18 -8.90 1.32
CA GLN A 35 -13.85 -8.80 -0.11
C GLN A 35 -13.06 -10.00 -0.61
N PHE A 36 -12.65 -10.88 0.28
CA PHE A 36 -11.75 -11.98 -0.07
C PHE A 36 -12.34 -13.32 0.33
N ASN A 37 -11.92 -14.35 -0.39
CA ASN A 37 -12.25 -15.74 -0.08
C ASN A 37 -11.06 -16.37 0.63
N MET A 38 -10.63 -15.72 1.71
CA MET A 38 -9.46 -16.14 2.49
C MET A 38 -9.81 -16.17 3.96
N THR A 39 -9.02 -16.93 4.73
CA THR A 39 -9.23 -16.96 6.19
C THR A 39 -8.83 -15.62 6.78
N GLY A 40 -9.39 -15.34 7.97
CA GLY A 40 -9.01 -14.13 8.70
C GLY A 40 -7.53 -14.10 9.01
N ALA A 41 -6.93 -15.26 9.30
CA ALA A 41 -5.51 -15.33 9.59
C ALA A 41 -4.67 -14.91 8.38
N THR A 42 -5.07 -15.32 7.18
CA THR A 42 -4.37 -14.94 5.96
C THR A 42 -4.48 -13.45 5.70
N ILE A 43 -5.68 -12.89 5.90
CA ILE A 43 -5.88 -11.45 5.73
C ILE A 43 -5.03 -10.68 6.74
N SER A 44 -5.02 -11.13 8.00
CA SER A 44 -4.21 -10.48 9.04
C SER A 44 -2.73 -10.51 8.68
N TYR A 45 -2.28 -11.60 8.10
CA TYR A 45 -0.89 -11.73 7.66
C TYR A 45 -0.57 -10.67 6.59
N HIS A 46 -1.42 -10.54 5.59
CA HIS A 46 -1.22 -9.54 4.53
C HIS A 46 -1.25 -8.12 5.08
N LEU A 47 -2.18 -7.85 5.98
CA LEU A 47 -2.26 -6.52 6.60
C LEU A 47 -1.02 -6.20 7.40
N SER A 48 -0.45 -7.19 8.10
CA SER A 48 0.75 -6.95 8.89
C SER A 48 1.96 -6.63 7.99
N ILE A 49 2.05 -7.28 6.84
CA ILE A 49 3.14 -6.99 5.89
C ILE A 49 2.99 -5.60 5.31
N LEU A 50 1.77 -5.21 4.94
CA LEU A 50 1.50 -3.88 4.41
C LEU A 50 1.80 -2.81 5.45
N LYS A 51 1.43 -3.07 6.71
CA LYS A 51 1.68 -2.12 7.79
C LYS A 51 3.17 -1.99 8.05
N LYS A 52 3.90 -3.10 8.08
CA LYS A 52 5.34 -3.08 8.30
C LYS A 52 6.06 -2.31 7.19
N ALA A 53 5.56 -2.41 5.97
CA ALA A 53 6.13 -1.68 4.84
C ALA A 53 5.76 -0.19 4.85
N GLY A 54 4.89 0.22 5.77
CA GLY A 54 4.48 1.61 5.88
C GLY A 54 3.44 2.04 4.86
N LEU A 55 2.86 1.07 4.12
CA LEU A 55 1.89 1.40 3.07
C LEU A 55 0.50 1.69 3.60
N ILE A 56 0.20 1.19 4.79
CA ILE A 56 -1.08 1.44 5.45
C ILE A 56 -0.81 1.81 6.90
N VAL A 57 -1.78 2.52 7.50
CA VAL A 57 -1.73 2.83 8.93
C VAL A 57 -2.95 2.21 9.58
N GLU A 58 -2.77 1.80 10.80
CA GLU A 58 -3.78 1.13 11.60
C GLU A 58 -4.28 2.09 12.67
N THR A 59 -5.61 2.15 12.83
CA THR A 59 -6.22 2.98 13.86
C THR A 59 -7.25 2.15 14.60
N LYS A 60 -7.22 2.22 15.92
CA LYS A 60 -8.18 1.51 16.73
C LYS A 60 -9.25 2.48 17.18
N PHE A 61 -10.50 2.14 16.97
CA PHE A 61 -11.62 2.96 17.39
C PHE A 61 -12.67 2.04 18.00
N LYS A 62 -12.94 2.21 19.28
CA LYS A 62 -13.83 1.35 20.04
C LYS A 62 -13.34 -0.09 19.96
N ASN A 63 -14.15 -1.02 19.49
CA ASN A 63 -13.77 -2.43 19.37
C ASN A 63 -13.29 -2.81 17.99
N PHE A 64 -13.09 -1.82 17.12
CA PHE A 64 -12.74 -2.08 15.73
C PHE A 64 -11.34 -1.59 15.40
N ILE A 65 -10.70 -2.29 14.47
CA ILE A 65 -9.43 -1.87 13.92
C ILE A 65 -9.67 -1.44 12.49
N TYR A 66 -9.23 -0.23 12.16
CA TYR A 66 -9.40 0.35 10.84
C TYR A 66 -8.05 0.54 10.18
N TYR A 67 -8.05 0.45 8.86
CA TYR A 67 -6.85 0.63 8.06
C TYR A 67 -7.12 1.68 6.98
N GLU A 68 -6.08 2.44 6.65
CA GLU A 68 -6.16 3.40 5.56
C GLU A 68 -4.79 3.53 4.93
N LEU A 69 -4.76 4.06 3.71
CA LEU A 69 -3.51 4.23 2.98
C LEU A 69 -2.64 5.29 3.67
N ASN A 70 -1.35 5.05 3.68
CA ASN A 70 -0.38 6.04 4.12
C ASN A 70 0.03 6.83 2.89
N THR A 71 -0.68 7.94 2.62
CA THR A 71 -0.48 8.68 1.38
C THR A 71 0.90 9.29 1.26
N SER A 72 1.54 9.64 2.40
CA SER A 72 2.90 10.18 2.36
C SER A 72 3.88 9.18 1.77
N VAL A 73 3.74 7.90 2.13
CA VAL A 73 4.64 6.87 1.62
C VAL A 73 4.40 6.66 0.13
N PHE A 74 3.13 6.68 -0.30
CA PHE A 74 2.83 6.54 -1.72
C PHE A 74 3.40 7.71 -2.51
N GLU A 75 3.38 8.92 -1.95
CA GLU A 75 3.98 10.08 -2.61
C GLU A 75 5.47 9.89 -2.80
N GLU A 76 6.16 9.35 -1.79
CA GLU A 76 7.60 9.07 -1.91
C GLU A 76 7.88 8.05 -2.99
N ILE A 77 7.06 7.01 -3.07
CA ILE A 77 7.23 5.96 -4.08
C ILE A 77 7.03 6.54 -5.47
N MET A 78 5.98 7.36 -5.62
CA MET A 78 5.69 7.99 -6.92
C MET A 78 6.82 8.92 -7.35
N LEU A 79 7.39 9.65 -6.40
CA LEU A 79 8.53 10.52 -6.70
C LEU A 79 9.72 9.70 -7.20
N TRP A 80 9.98 8.58 -6.56
CA TRP A 80 11.07 7.72 -6.97
C TRP A 80 10.84 7.19 -8.38
N PHE A 81 9.64 6.71 -8.66
CA PHE A 81 9.31 6.20 -9.98
C PHE A 81 9.37 7.30 -11.05
N SER A 82 8.98 8.52 -10.69
CA SER A 82 8.97 9.61 -11.65
C SER A 82 10.37 9.92 -12.17
N GLY A 83 11.40 9.59 -11.39
CA GLY A 83 12.78 9.78 -11.82
C GLY A 83 13.13 8.93 -13.03
N PHE A 84 12.44 7.82 -13.23
CA PHE A 84 12.68 6.94 -14.38
C PHE A 84 11.89 7.37 -15.61
N ASN A 85 10.86 8.16 -15.41
CA ASN A 85 9.98 8.60 -16.49
C ASN A 85 10.25 10.05 -16.90
N LYS A 86 11.21 10.68 -16.25
CA LYS A 86 11.52 12.07 -16.50
C LYS A 86 12.23 12.19 -17.84
N PRO A 87 11.70 13.02 -18.74
CA PRO A 87 12.41 13.24 -19.99
C PRO A 87 13.69 13.99 -19.67
N ASP A 88 14.69 13.55 -20.08
CA ASP A 88 15.89 14.17 -19.74
C ASP A 88 16.31 15.24 -20.67
N SER A 89 15.67 15.04 -20.20
CA SER A 89 15.75 15.32 -20.49
C SER A 89 15.81 15.99 -20.70
N GLU A 90 15.57 16.31 -20.30
CA GLU A 90 15.57 16.83 -20.46
C GLU A 90 16.49 17.00 -20.85
N THR A 91 16.94 16.75 -20.92
CA THR A 91 17.73 16.75 -21.39
C THR A 91 17.84 16.36 -22.39
N ALA A 92 17.66 16.22 -22.67
CA ALA A 92 17.73 15.85 -23.53
C ALA A 92 17.60 16.07 -24.51
N GLU A 93 17.45 16.35 -24.60
CA GLU A 93 17.24 16.35 -25.42
C GLU A 93 17.87 16.43 -26.12
N LEU A 94 18.51 16.57 -25.91
CA LEU A 94 19.02 16.46 -26.39
C LEU A 94 19.29 16.04 -27.05
N HIS A 95 19.40 15.95 -27.16
CA HIS A 95 19.63 15.58 -27.70
C HIS A 95 19.78 15.49 -28.33
#